data_f862f7eadfd02607e3d1c54a7a8f5852
#
_entry.id   f862f7eadfd02607e3d1c54a7a8f5852
#
_cell.length_a   1.000
_cell.length_b   1.000
_cell.length_c   1.000
_cell.angle_alpha   90.00
_cell.angle_beta   90.00
_cell.angle_gamma   90.00
#
_symmetry.space_group_name_H-M   'P 1'
#
loop_
_entity.id
_entity.type
_entity.pdbx_description
1 polymer ?
#
loop_
_entity_poly.entity_id
_entity_poly.type
_entity_poly.pdbx_seq_one_letter_code
_entity_poly.pdbx_strand_id
1 'polypeptide(L)'
;MTCPNIHRQNLVGCRYYQGNRSPNNAEREATGYSKAWLHHKGRNKHHYEYWIDYSVDPGEGIIGLKMPLQYVVEMFMDRIAASKTYQGDAYRDNHPLEYYEKGAGRLGKMIHPDTAGLLHELLKMLAEEGEEKTFRYIKRVLLKQKKY
;
A
#
# COMPACT_ATOMS: atom_id res chain seq x y z
N MET A 1 -25.20 -5.43 -7.61
CA MET A 1 -23.98 -4.73 -7.10
C MET A 1 -22.81 -5.11 -7.97
N THR A 2 -22.35 -4.18 -8.79
CA THR A 2 -21.18 -4.40 -9.65
C THR A 2 -19.92 -4.25 -8.83
N CYS A 3 -19.10 -5.30 -8.76
CA CYS A 3 -17.77 -5.26 -8.15
C CYS A 3 -16.96 -4.15 -8.85
N PRO A 4 -16.48 -3.09 -8.17
CA PRO A 4 -15.66 -2.08 -8.84
C PRO A 4 -14.34 -2.73 -9.24
N ASN A 5 -13.98 -2.61 -10.49
CA ASN A 5 -12.74 -2.95 -11.21
C ASN A 5 -11.63 -3.71 -10.41
N ILE A 6 -11.99 -4.78 -9.78
CA ILE A 6 -11.04 -5.82 -9.38
C ILE A 6 -10.79 -6.60 -10.67
N HIS A 7 -9.58 -6.52 -11.20
CA HIS A 7 -9.17 -7.22 -12.43
C HIS A 7 -9.89 -8.56 -12.54
N ARG A 8 -10.45 -8.86 -13.72
CA ARG A 8 -11.28 -10.05 -14.09
C ARG A 8 -10.75 -11.43 -13.62
N GLN A 9 -9.60 -11.47 -12.96
CA GLN A 9 -8.93 -12.70 -12.51
C GLN A 9 -9.19 -13.06 -11.03
N ASN A 10 -9.93 -12.24 -10.25
CA ASN A 10 -10.16 -12.49 -8.83
C ASN A 10 -11.64 -12.69 -8.48
N LEU A 11 -12.27 -13.75 -9.04
CA LEU A 11 -13.61 -14.20 -8.62
C LEU A 11 -13.71 -14.44 -7.10
N VAL A 12 -12.59 -14.80 -6.46
CA VAL A 12 -12.51 -15.01 -5.01
C VAL A 12 -12.66 -13.69 -4.24
N GLY A 13 -12.03 -12.60 -4.69
CA GLY A 13 -12.18 -11.29 -4.07
C GLY A 13 -13.60 -10.74 -4.14
N CYS A 14 -14.34 -11.02 -5.23
CA CYS A 14 -15.73 -10.61 -5.37
C CYS A 14 -16.67 -11.33 -4.39
N ARG A 15 -16.39 -12.58 -4.03
CA ARG A 15 -17.20 -13.37 -3.08
C ARG A 15 -17.24 -12.76 -1.67
N TYR A 16 -16.14 -12.11 -1.27
CA TYR A 16 -15.97 -11.52 0.06
C TYR A 16 -16.17 -10.00 0.09
N TYR A 17 -16.50 -9.38 -1.04
CA TYR A 17 -16.65 -7.93 -1.11
C TYR A 17 -17.92 -7.45 -0.40
N GLN A 18 -17.74 -6.60 0.60
CA GLN A 18 -18.84 -6.04 1.43
C GLN A 18 -19.02 -4.52 1.26
N GLY A 19 -18.30 -3.89 0.32
CA GLY A 19 -18.39 -2.45 0.01
C GLY A 19 -17.60 -1.53 0.93
N ASN A 20 -17.57 -1.77 2.22
CA ASN A 20 -16.96 -0.92 3.25
C ASN A 20 -15.72 -1.55 3.91
N ARG A 21 -15.32 -2.72 3.47
CA ARG A 21 -14.23 -3.50 4.08
C ARG A 21 -13.43 -4.23 3.00
N SER A 22 -12.12 -4.36 3.23
CA SER A 22 -11.27 -5.14 2.34
C SER A 22 -11.73 -6.59 2.24
N PRO A 23 -12.04 -7.11 1.03
CA PRO A 23 -12.43 -8.49 0.84
C PRO A 23 -11.33 -9.49 1.27
N ASN A 24 -10.05 -9.06 1.23
CA ASN A 24 -8.94 -9.88 1.68
C ASN A 24 -9.00 -10.20 3.18
N ASN A 25 -9.50 -9.27 4.00
CA ASN A 25 -9.67 -9.49 5.43
C ASN A 25 -10.80 -10.48 5.71
N ALA A 26 -11.92 -10.34 5.02
CA ALA A 26 -13.03 -11.29 5.13
C ALA A 26 -12.62 -12.72 4.69
N GLU A 27 -11.82 -12.83 3.61
CA GLU A 27 -11.27 -14.12 3.19
C GLU A 27 -10.33 -14.72 4.26
N ARG A 28 -9.44 -13.90 4.87
CA ARG A 28 -8.55 -14.36 5.95
C ARG A 28 -9.32 -14.89 7.16
N GLU A 29 -10.38 -14.20 7.55
CA GLU A 29 -11.24 -14.63 8.67
C GLU A 29 -11.93 -15.97 8.37
N ALA A 30 -12.37 -16.18 7.14
CA ALA A 30 -13.06 -17.39 6.73
C ALA A 30 -12.13 -18.59 6.51
N THR A 31 -10.89 -18.38 6.06
CA THR A 31 -10.00 -19.44 5.56
C THR A 31 -8.60 -19.44 6.18
N GLY A 32 -8.28 -18.47 7.05
CA GLY A 32 -6.97 -18.31 7.69
C GLY A 32 -5.96 -17.49 6.86
N TYR A 33 -6.19 -17.30 5.56
CA TYR A 33 -5.33 -16.52 4.66
C TYR A 33 -6.13 -15.99 3.47
N SER A 34 -5.54 -15.12 2.63
CA SER A 34 -6.18 -14.62 1.43
C SER A 34 -5.41 -15.03 0.17
N LYS A 35 -5.99 -15.93 -0.61
CA LYS A 35 -5.47 -16.30 -1.95
C LYS A 35 -5.50 -15.11 -2.91
N ALA A 36 -6.55 -14.29 -2.83
CA ALA A 36 -6.68 -13.08 -3.63
C ALA A 36 -5.52 -12.12 -3.35
N TRP A 37 -5.19 -11.91 -2.07
CA TRP A 37 -4.06 -11.07 -1.68
C TRP A 37 -2.72 -11.65 -2.11
N LEU A 38 -2.48 -12.96 -1.91
CA LEU A 38 -1.25 -13.62 -2.34
C LEU A 38 -1.03 -13.48 -3.85
N HIS A 39 -2.09 -13.65 -4.63
CA HIS A 39 -2.04 -13.45 -6.08
C HIS A 39 -1.75 -11.99 -6.45
N HIS A 40 -2.43 -11.05 -5.79
CA HIS A 40 -2.29 -9.62 -6.06
C HIS A 40 -0.90 -9.10 -5.72
N LYS A 41 -0.44 -9.29 -4.48
CA LYS A 41 0.87 -8.79 -4.03
C LYS A 41 2.05 -9.41 -4.77
N GLY A 42 1.94 -10.66 -5.19
CA GLY A 42 2.99 -11.36 -5.93
C GLY A 42 3.18 -10.88 -7.38
N ARG A 43 2.25 -10.10 -7.92
CA ARG A 43 2.28 -9.57 -9.29
C ARG A 43 2.42 -8.06 -9.38
N ASN A 44 2.23 -7.36 -8.27
CA ASN A 44 2.21 -5.89 -8.26
C ASN A 44 3.39 -5.35 -7.45
N LYS A 45 4.37 -4.80 -8.15
CA LYS A 45 5.61 -4.30 -7.58
C LYS A 45 5.45 -3.07 -6.67
N HIS A 46 4.26 -2.45 -6.63
CA HIS A 46 3.96 -1.37 -5.69
C HIS A 46 3.61 -1.87 -4.27
N HIS A 47 3.55 -3.18 -4.05
CA HIS A 47 3.43 -3.75 -2.72
C HIS A 47 4.82 -4.05 -2.15
N TYR A 48 5.14 -3.55 -0.94
CA TYR A 48 6.43 -3.78 -0.30
C TYR A 48 6.72 -5.27 -0.08
N GLU A 49 5.68 -6.09 0.09
CA GLU A 49 5.79 -7.55 0.24
C GLU A 49 6.33 -8.26 -1.00
N TYR A 50 6.36 -7.61 -2.16
CA TYR A 50 7.07 -8.08 -3.34
C TYR A 50 8.60 -7.99 -3.15
N TRP A 51 9.07 -7.03 -2.35
CA TRP A 51 10.48 -6.67 -2.14
C TRP A 51 11.01 -7.24 -0.82
N ILE A 52 10.77 -8.52 -0.59
CA ILE A 52 11.19 -9.23 0.63
C ILE A 52 12.14 -10.35 0.25
N ASP A 53 13.24 -10.49 1.01
CA ASP A 53 14.19 -11.59 0.85
C ASP A 53 14.73 -12.03 2.20
N TYR A 54 15.48 -13.11 2.23
CA TYR A 54 16.21 -13.56 3.41
C TYR A 54 17.50 -12.74 3.58
N SER A 55 17.78 -12.35 4.82
CA SER A 55 19.07 -11.76 5.15
C SER A 55 20.19 -12.80 5.06
N VAL A 56 21.39 -12.35 4.75
CA VAL A 56 22.61 -13.17 4.88
C VAL A 56 22.95 -13.42 6.34
N ASP A 57 22.43 -12.60 7.26
CA ASP A 57 22.51 -12.86 8.70
C ASP A 57 21.31 -13.72 9.15
N PRO A 58 21.54 -14.97 9.56
CA PRO A 58 20.46 -15.85 9.99
C PRO A 58 19.64 -15.29 11.16
N GLY A 59 20.23 -14.43 12.00
CA GLY A 59 19.55 -13.78 13.12
C GLY A 59 18.54 -12.72 12.71
N GLU A 60 18.65 -12.18 11.50
CA GLU A 60 17.71 -11.18 10.98
C GLU A 60 16.47 -11.79 10.34
N GLY A 61 16.58 -12.96 9.74
CA GLY A 61 15.47 -13.64 9.07
C GLY A 61 15.06 -12.94 7.76
N ILE A 62 13.80 -12.51 7.66
CA ILE A 62 13.24 -11.85 6.48
C ILE A 62 13.44 -10.34 6.59
N ILE A 63 13.93 -9.74 5.50
CA ILE A 63 14.18 -8.30 5.37
C ILE A 63 13.49 -7.71 4.15
N GLY A 64 13.13 -6.42 4.23
CA GLY A 64 12.64 -5.65 3.10
C GLY A 64 13.79 -5.04 2.28
N LEU A 65 13.68 -5.11 0.97
CA LEU A 65 14.60 -4.46 0.04
C LEU A 65 14.08 -3.05 -0.29
N LYS A 66 15.01 -2.13 -0.58
CA LYS A 66 14.67 -0.76 -1.00
C LYS A 66 13.90 -0.81 -2.33
N MET A 67 12.68 -0.28 -2.32
CA MET A 67 11.84 -0.24 -3.51
C MET A 67 12.34 0.84 -4.48
N PRO A 68 12.32 0.60 -5.81
CA PRO A 68 12.51 1.67 -6.77
C PRO A 68 11.48 2.79 -6.58
N LEU A 69 11.92 4.04 -6.74
CA LEU A 69 11.11 5.23 -6.49
C LEU A 69 9.71 5.19 -7.13
N GLN A 70 9.63 4.74 -8.39
CA GLN A 70 8.35 4.64 -9.09
C GLN A 70 7.33 3.77 -8.35
N TYR A 71 7.77 2.66 -7.76
CA TYR A 71 6.87 1.76 -7.03
C TYR A 71 6.49 2.28 -5.65
N VAL A 72 7.33 3.11 -5.03
CA VAL A 72 6.95 3.82 -3.80
C VAL A 72 5.85 4.84 -4.11
N VAL A 73 5.98 5.57 -5.22
CA VAL A 73 4.94 6.51 -5.68
C VAL A 73 3.65 5.76 -6.02
N GLU A 74 3.73 4.64 -6.74
CA GLU A 74 2.56 3.80 -7.04
C GLU A 74 1.91 3.27 -5.75
N MET A 75 2.69 2.81 -4.77
CA MET A 75 2.20 2.37 -3.45
C MET A 75 1.48 3.51 -2.71
N PHE A 76 2.01 4.73 -2.76
CA PHE A 76 1.38 5.91 -2.20
C PHE A 76 0.03 6.19 -2.86
N MET A 77 -0.04 6.16 -4.20
CA MET A 77 -1.27 6.39 -4.95
C MET A 77 -2.32 5.30 -4.70
N ASP A 78 -1.88 4.04 -4.61
CA ASP A 78 -2.75 2.90 -4.28
C ASP A 78 -3.40 3.06 -2.91
N ARG A 79 -2.65 3.55 -1.90
CA ARG A 79 -3.19 3.83 -0.56
C ARG A 79 -4.25 4.92 -0.57
N ILE A 80 -4.08 5.97 -1.36
CA ILE A 80 -5.11 7.02 -1.53
C ILE A 80 -6.35 6.42 -2.18
N ALA A 81 -6.19 5.68 -3.28
CA ALA A 81 -7.30 5.06 -4.00
C ALA A 81 -8.08 4.08 -3.11
N ALA A 82 -7.37 3.24 -2.35
CA ALA A 82 -8.00 2.33 -1.39
C ALA A 82 -8.75 3.10 -0.29
N SER A 83 -8.13 4.15 0.27
CA SER A 83 -8.76 4.97 1.29
C SER A 83 -10.05 5.65 0.79
N LYS A 84 -10.02 6.23 -0.41
CA LYS A 84 -11.21 6.80 -1.06
C LYS A 84 -12.30 5.74 -1.29
N THR A 85 -11.92 4.55 -1.72
CA THR A 85 -12.86 3.46 -1.97
C THR A 85 -13.58 3.01 -0.68
N TYR A 86 -12.86 2.91 0.43
CA TYR A 86 -13.43 2.43 1.70
C TYR A 86 -14.11 3.53 2.53
N GLN A 87 -13.68 4.78 2.40
CA GLN A 87 -14.27 5.90 3.13
C GLN A 87 -15.41 6.60 2.37
N GLY A 88 -15.44 6.47 1.03
CA GLY A 88 -16.45 7.15 0.21
C GLY A 88 -16.48 8.65 0.48
N ASP A 89 -17.66 9.20 0.69
CA ASP A 89 -17.85 10.64 0.95
C ASP A 89 -17.21 11.14 2.27
N ALA A 90 -16.88 10.22 3.18
CA ALA A 90 -16.21 10.56 4.42
C ALA A 90 -14.67 10.68 4.26
N TYR A 91 -14.13 10.42 3.07
CA TYR A 91 -12.69 10.52 2.82
C TYR A 91 -12.13 11.90 3.19
N ARG A 92 -10.95 11.90 3.80
CA ARG A 92 -10.11 13.06 4.10
C ARG A 92 -8.66 12.71 3.80
N ASP A 93 -7.85 13.70 3.46
CA ASP A 93 -6.45 13.52 3.06
C ASP A 93 -5.55 12.98 4.18
N ASN A 94 -5.97 13.05 5.44
CA ASN A 94 -5.27 12.45 6.58
C ASN A 94 -5.55 10.94 6.76
N HIS A 95 -6.63 10.39 6.21
CA HIS A 95 -6.99 8.98 6.41
C HIS A 95 -5.92 7.98 5.95
N PRO A 96 -5.23 8.17 4.80
CA PRO A 96 -4.14 7.28 4.40
C PRO A 96 -2.97 7.27 5.41
N LEU A 97 -2.63 8.43 5.99
CA LEU A 97 -1.60 8.56 7.03
C LEU A 97 -2.01 7.81 8.31
N GLU A 98 -3.20 8.08 8.82
CA GLU A 98 -3.71 7.42 10.03
C GLU A 98 -3.74 5.90 9.89
N TYR A 99 -4.17 5.40 8.73
CA TYR A 99 -4.17 3.97 8.46
C TYR A 99 -2.76 3.39 8.44
N TYR A 100 -1.81 4.10 7.82
CA TYR A 100 -0.40 3.69 7.78
C TYR A 100 0.19 3.63 9.18
N GLU A 101 0.02 4.66 9.99
CA GLU A 101 0.58 4.76 11.35
C GLU A 101 0.02 3.68 12.28
N LYS A 102 -1.26 3.38 12.20
CA LYS A 102 -1.87 2.26 12.94
C LYS A 102 -1.26 0.89 12.60
N GLY A 103 -0.77 0.74 11.37
CA GLY A 103 -0.16 -0.50 10.87
C GLY A 103 1.36 -0.53 10.98
N ALA A 104 2.03 0.60 11.14
CA ALA A 104 3.49 0.75 11.01
C ALA A 104 4.28 -0.19 11.93
N GLY A 105 3.84 -0.36 13.18
CA GLY A 105 4.50 -1.26 14.14
C GLY A 105 4.49 -2.74 13.73
N ARG A 106 3.62 -3.15 12.81
CA ARG A 106 3.54 -4.53 12.30
C ARG A 106 4.45 -4.76 11.09
N LEU A 107 4.92 -3.69 10.45
CA LEU A 107 5.77 -3.81 9.25
C LEU A 107 7.15 -4.35 9.60
N GLY A 108 7.69 -3.95 10.76
CA GLY A 108 8.98 -4.42 11.24
C GLY A 108 10.08 -4.28 10.18
N LYS A 109 10.87 -5.33 10.00
CA LYS A 109 11.94 -5.40 9.00
C LYS A 109 11.45 -5.71 7.58
N MET A 110 10.15 -5.96 7.36
CA MET A 110 9.59 -6.34 6.06
C MET A 110 9.53 -5.18 5.05
N ILE A 111 9.66 -3.94 5.52
CA ILE A 111 9.78 -2.78 4.65
C ILE A 111 11.12 -2.10 4.89
N HIS A 112 11.84 -1.78 3.82
CA HIS A 112 13.12 -1.09 3.94
C HIS A 112 12.94 0.29 4.60
N PRO A 113 13.83 0.71 5.52
CA PRO A 113 13.69 1.99 6.25
C PRO A 113 13.54 3.21 5.33
N ASP A 114 14.34 3.32 4.26
CA ASP A 114 14.23 4.42 3.31
C ASP A 114 12.86 4.43 2.61
N THR A 115 12.36 3.25 2.24
CA THR A 115 11.03 3.12 1.60
C THR A 115 9.92 3.53 2.56
N ALA A 116 9.99 3.09 3.81
CA ALA A 116 9.05 3.48 4.86
C ALA A 116 9.10 5.00 5.14
N GLY A 117 10.31 5.56 5.20
CA GLY A 117 10.53 7.00 5.41
C GLY A 117 9.90 7.83 4.30
N LEU A 118 10.22 7.54 3.04
CA LEU A 118 9.64 8.28 1.92
C LEU A 118 8.11 8.16 1.87
N LEU A 119 7.58 6.94 2.06
CA LEU A 119 6.12 6.75 2.09
C LEU A 119 5.47 7.59 3.19
N HIS A 120 6.05 7.59 4.40
CA HIS A 120 5.54 8.37 5.53
C HIS A 120 5.58 9.88 5.24
N GLU A 121 6.68 10.38 4.67
CA GLU A 121 6.81 11.79 4.27
C GLU A 121 5.73 12.21 3.25
N LEU A 122 5.49 11.38 2.23
CA LEU A 122 4.45 11.65 1.23
C LEU A 122 3.04 11.64 1.84
N LEU A 123 2.77 10.71 2.77
CA LEU A 123 1.48 10.65 3.47
C LEU A 123 1.28 11.84 4.41
N LYS A 124 2.33 12.32 5.08
CA LYS A 124 2.29 13.54 5.88
C LYS A 124 2.05 14.77 5.00
N MET A 125 2.76 14.90 3.90
CA MET A 125 2.54 15.98 2.95
C MET A 125 1.10 16.00 2.42
N LEU A 126 0.54 14.84 2.12
CA LEU A 126 -0.87 14.70 1.72
C LEU A 126 -1.81 15.23 2.81
N ALA A 127 -1.61 14.80 4.06
CA ALA A 127 -2.44 15.20 5.19
C ALA A 127 -2.38 16.70 5.49
N GLU A 128 -1.20 17.33 5.33
CA GLU A 128 -0.93 18.73 5.67
C GLU A 128 -1.20 19.69 4.50
N GLU A 129 -0.86 19.29 3.28
CA GLU A 129 -0.83 20.16 2.10
C GLU A 129 -1.92 19.84 1.06
N GLY A 130 -2.56 18.66 1.17
CA GLY A 130 -3.58 18.17 0.24
C GLY A 130 -3.03 17.55 -1.04
N GLU A 131 -3.92 16.92 -1.81
CA GLU A 131 -3.57 16.16 -3.03
C GLU A 131 -2.87 17.02 -4.08
N GLU A 132 -3.38 18.22 -4.36
CA GLU A 132 -2.87 19.05 -5.46
C GLU A 132 -1.39 19.39 -5.27
N LYS A 133 -1.01 19.86 -4.07
CA LYS A 133 0.39 20.22 -3.77
C LYS A 133 1.29 19.00 -3.73
N THR A 134 0.84 17.91 -3.11
CA THR A 134 1.59 16.65 -3.00
C THR A 134 1.87 16.06 -4.38
N PHE A 135 0.85 15.98 -5.25
CA PHE A 135 1.02 15.44 -6.60
C PHE A 135 1.91 16.33 -7.48
N ARG A 136 1.83 17.66 -7.29
CA ARG A 136 2.73 18.60 -7.96
C ARG A 136 4.18 18.39 -7.52
N TYR A 137 4.43 18.22 -6.23
CA TYR A 137 5.75 17.90 -5.70
C TYR A 137 6.29 16.58 -6.27
N ILE A 138 5.51 15.51 -6.22
CA ILE A 138 5.91 14.21 -6.79
C ILE A 138 6.31 14.36 -8.26
N LYS A 139 5.47 14.99 -9.07
CA LYS A 139 5.68 15.13 -10.52
C LYS A 139 6.86 16.04 -10.86
N ARG A 140 7.01 17.16 -10.16
CA ARG A 140 7.98 18.21 -10.52
C ARG A 140 9.33 18.05 -9.86
N VAL A 141 9.38 17.43 -8.70
CA VAL A 141 10.59 17.31 -7.87
C VAL A 141 11.01 15.85 -7.73
N LEU A 142 10.23 15.06 -7.04
CA LEU A 142 10.60 13.73 -6.61
C LEU A 142 10.96 12.80 -7.79
N LEU A 143 10.09 12.67 -8.78
CA LEU A 143 10.31 11.78 -9.93
C LEU A 143 11.48 12.24 -10.83
N LYS A 144 11.87 13.52 -10.78
CA LYS A 144 13.05 14.03 -11.52
C LYS A 144 14.37 13.65 -10.86
N GLN A 145 14.40 13.48 -9.54
CA GLN A 145 15.60 13.09 -8.81
C GLN A 145 16.00 11.63 -9.07
N LYS A 146 15.05 10.78 -9.48
CA LYS A 146 15.22 9.35 -9.78
C LYS A 146 15.80 8.50 -8.64
N LYS A 147 15.94 9.07 -7.45
CA LYS A 147 16.47 8.42 -6.24
C LYS A 147 15.91 9.10 -4.98
N TYR A 148 15.95 8.40 -3.90
CA TYR A 148 15.59 8.86 -2.55
C TYR A 148 16.47 8.16 -1.51
#